data_d02f7629f9d1a52e02c566c1e285e689
#
_entry.id   d02f7629f9d1a52e02c566c1e285e689
#
_cell.length_a   1.000
_cell.length_b   1.000
_cell.length_c   1.000
_cell.angle_alpha   90.00
_cell.angle_beta   90.00
_cell.angle_gamma   90.00
#
_symmetry.space_group_name_H-M   'P 1'
#
loop_
_entity.id
_entity.type
_entity.pdbx_description
1 polymer ?
#
loop_
_entity_poly.entity_id
_entity_poly.type
_entity_poly.pdbx_seq_one_letter_code
_entity_poly.pdbx_strand_id
1 'polypeptide(L)'
;MALVSFLNTTLAAESHTENPGSDGDGNYSIGPEYKVDRDLTDLGNPKGKYFEFTMRLADSKIFRGDDKTLEPAKKAVRQERKIFVYVPAEYQDGAAAPFLIIHDGPGQMNLVRHALDNLTISKDSTRKLRPFIAIAVQNGGSDGKNSERGLEYDTMSDRLARFINDEVLPAVLTNADIKAAFPKLALTQNPWGRAVMGCSSGGAAALSMAWFRPDLFRRVIAYSGTFVDQQDDDAPEEAKFPLGAWEYHSSMKLIEKNEMKPLRIFTHVSENDLRSRDREETYHNWVMAGERTAAALKAKGYHHRYVFTRGTGHCDGRVFQQTLADTLVWIWRD
;
A
#
# COMPACT_ATOMS: atom_id res chain seq x y z
N MET A 1 -31.32 -6.94 50.77
CA MET A 1 -30.11 -6.28 50.24
C MET A 1 -29.36 -7.29 49.39
N ALA A 2 -29.51 -7.21 48.08
CA ALA A 2 -28.80 -8.09 47.13
C ALA A 2 -27.59 -7.34 46.58
N LEU A 3 -26.39 -7.87 46.80
CA LEU A 3 -25.14 -7.36 46.22
C LEU A 3 -25.11 -7.76 44.74
N VAL A 4 -25.16 -6.75 43.86
CA VAL A 4 -24.87 -6.92 42.43
C VAL A 4 -23.37 -6.78 42.26
N SER A 5 -22.70 -7.90 41.98
CA SER A 5 -21.28 -7.92 41.62
C SER A 5 -21.11 -7.51 40.14
N PHE A 6 -20.56 -6.36 39.89
CA PHE A 6 -20.12 -5.95 38.55
C PHE A 6 -18.80 -6.67 38.20
N LEU A 7 -18.86 -7.66 37.32
CA LEU A 7 -17.69 -8.20 36.66
C LEU A 7 -17.15 -7.17 35.67
N ASN A 8 -16.08 -6.48 36.06
CA ASN A 8 -15.26 -5.73 35.15
C ASN A 8 -14.45 -6.69 34.28
N THR A 9 -14.93 -6.98 33.08
CA THR A 9 -14.12 -7.57 32.03
C THR A 9 -13.20 -6.48 31.48
N THR A 10 -12.01 -6.39 32.04
CA THR A 10 -10.88 -5.70 31.38
C THR A 10 -10.58 -6.44 30.09
N LEU A 11 -10.97 -5.83 28.96
CA LEU A 11 -10.40 -6.16 27.65
C LEU A 11 -8.88 -6.00 27.76
N ALA A 12 -8.16 -7.13 27.73
CA ALA A 12 -6.73 -7.11 27.61
C ALA A 12 -6.37 -6.33 26.34
N ALA A 13 -5.75 -5.17 26.50
CA ALA A 13 -5.13 -4.47 25.39
C ALA A 13 -4.12 -5.43 24.77
N GLU A 14 -4.35 -5.82 23.51
CA GLU A 14 -3.36 -6.58 22.74
C GLU A 14 -2.05 -5.78 22.78
N SER A 15 -1.03 -6.36 23.37
CA SER A 15 0.33 -5.80 23.39
C SER A 15 0.89 -5.92 21.99
N HIS A 16 0.58 -4.93 21.13
CA HIS A 16 1.28 -4.80 19.87
C HIS A 16 2.70 -4.34 20.19
N THR A 17 3.68 -5.20 19.99
CA THR A 17 5.09 -4.84 20.08
C THR A 17 5.33 -3.70 19.08
N GLU A 18 5.80 -2.55 19.56
CA GLU A 18 6.10 -1.39 18.72
C GLU A 18 7.21 -1.66 17.68
N ASN A 19 7.90 -2.79 17.83
CA ASN A 19 8.98 -3.25 16.97
C ASN A 19 8.73 -4.70 16.51
N PRO A 20 8.24 -4.93 15.27
CA PRO A 20 7.87 -6.25 14.76
C PRO A 20 9.07 -7.19 14.46
N GLY A 21 10.26 -6.93 14.95
CA GLY A 21 11.41 -7.76 14.69
C GLY A 21 11.95 -7.66 13.25
N SER A 22 13.20 -8.09 13.06
CA SER A 22 13.94 -7.95 11.79
C SER A 22 14.03 -9.27 10.98
N ASP A 23 13.37 -10.34 11.42
CA ASP A 23 13.42 -11.62 10.71
C ASP A 23 12.91 -11.49 9.27
N GLY A 24 13.75 -11.90 8.31
CA GLY A 24 13.49 -11.78 6.88
C GLY A 24 13.66 -10.37 6.31
N ASP A 25 14.20 -9.42 7.07
CA ASP A 25 14.70 -8.15 6.54
C ASP A 25 15.97 -8.40 5.72
N GLY A 26 16.30 -7.49 4.83
CA GLY A 26 17.54 -7.54 4.06
C GLY A 26 17.34 -7.32 2.56
N ASN A 27 18.45 -7.48 1.84
CA ASN A 27 18.49 -7.30 0.40
C ASN A 27 18.57 -8.66 -0.29
N TYR A 28 17.70 -8.88 -1.25
CA TYR A 28 17.58 -10.12 -2.01
C TYR A 28 17.68 -9.84 -3.50
N SER A 29 18.26 -10.77 -4.27
CA SER A 29 18.26 -10.73 -5.74
C SER A 29 17.67 -12.03 -6.25
N ILE A 30 16.70 -11.94 -7.17
CA ILE A 30 16.02 -13.09 -7.78
C ILE A 30 15.99 -12.96 -9.30
N GLY A 31 15.69 -14.06 -9.97
CA GLY A 31 15.65 -14.15 -11.43
C GLY A 31 17.00 -14.60 -12.03
N PRO A 32 17.11 -14.71 -13.38
CA PRO A 32 16.12 -14.31 -14.39
C PRO A 32 14.94 -15.29 -14.58
N GLU A 33 14.95 -16.45 -13.93
CA GLU A 33 13.84 -17.41 -13.98
C GLU A 33 12.86 -17.12 -12.84
N TYR A 34 11.56 -17.18 -13.17
CA TYR A 34 10.47 -16.89 -12.24
C TYR A 34 9.50 -18.05 -12.16
N LYS A 35 8.97 -18.27 -10.94
CA LYS A 35 7.96 -19.30 -10.68
C LYS A 35 6.74 -18.67 -10.05
N VAL A 36 5.57 -19.14 -10.44
CA VAL A 36 4.32 -18.75 -9.79
C VAL A 36 4.27 -19.41 -8.41
N ASP A 37 4.11 -18.60 -7.35
CA ASP A 37 3.83 -19.13 -6.02
C ASP A 37 2.42 -19.75 -6.04
N ARG A 38 2.32 -21.01 -5.66
CA ARG A 38 1.05 -21.75 -5.67
C ARG A 38 -0.04 -21.10 -4.82
N ASP A 39 0.36 -20.43 -3.75
CA ASP A 39 -0.58 -19.76 -2.84
C ASP A 39 -1.21 -18.49 -3.45
N LEU A 40 -0.73 -18.07 -4.63
CA LEU A 40 -1.34 -17.02 -5.46
C LEU A 40 -2.26 -17.56 -6.55
N THR A 41 -2.62 -18.84 -6.49
CA THR A 41 -3.54 -19.50 -7.44
C THR A 41 -4.79 -20.02 -6.73
N ASP A 42 -5.84 -20.33 -7.48
CA ASP A 42 -7.05 -20.93 -6.91
C ASP A 42 -6.77 -22.40 -6.54
N LEU A 43 -6.68 -22.68 -5.26
CA LEU A 43 -6.49 -24.03 -4.72
C LEU A 43 -7.80 -24.70 -4.28
N GLY A 44 -8.96 -24.10 -4.57
CA GLY A 44 -10.28 -24.63 -4.19
C GLY A 44 -10.61 -24.45 -2.71
N ASN A 45 -9.85 -23.67 -1.96
CA ASN A 45 -10.13 -23.36 -0.56
C ASN A 45 -11.39 -22.47 -0.40
N PRO A 46 -11.98 -22.40 0.80
CA PRO A 46 -13.10 -21.49 1.09
C PRO A 46 -12.75 -20.06 0.67
N LYS A 47 -13.70 -19.42 -0.04
CA LYS A 47 -13.50 -18.05 -0.57
C LYS A 47 -14.25 -17.05 0.30
N GLY A 48 -13.61 -15.91 0.49
CA GLY A 48 -14.24 -14.75 1.10
C GLY A 48 -15.30 -14.11 0.20
N LYS A 49 -15.85 -12.98 0.63
CA LYS A 49 -16.82 -12.20 -0.14
C LYS A 49 -16.18 -11.02 -0.81
N TYR A 50 -16.52 -10.82 -2.07
CA TYR A 50 -16.01 -9.74 -2.91
C TYR A 50 -17.11 -8.74 -3.22
N PHE A 51 -16.83 -7.44 -3.07
CA PHE A 51 -17.73 -6.33 -3.33
C PHE A 51 -17.07 -5.31 -4.25
N GLU A 52 -17.88 -4.66 -5.07
CA GLU A 52 -17.47 -3.55 -5.93
C GLU A 52 -18.51 -2.45 -5.83
N PHE A 53 -18.08 -1.21 -5.65
CA PHE A 53 -18.95 -0.04 -5.71
C PHE A 53 -18.18 1.19 -6.24
N THR A 54 -18.87 2.27 -6.52
CA THR A 54 -18.27 3.49 -7.05
C THR A 54 -18.38 4.65 -6.06
N MET A 55 -17.39 5.56 -6.12
CA MET A 55 -17.43 6.86 -5.48
C MET A 55 -17.30 7.93 -6.58
N ARG A 56 -18.18 8.93 -6.61
CA ARG A 56 -18.07 10.05 -7.56
C ARG A 56 -16.92 10.96 -7.14
N LEU A 57 -16.06 11.36 -8.09
CA LEU A 57 -14.96 12.28 -7.79
C LEU A 57 -15.52 13.62 -7.29
N ALA A 58 -16.58 14.13 -7.91
CA ALA A 58 -17.19 15.41 -7.53
C ALA A 58 -17.66 15.48 -6.07
N ASP A 59 -17.92 14.34 -5.43
CA ASP A 59 -18.33 14.26 -4.02
C ASP A 59 -17.14 14.22 -3.05
N SER A 60 -15.93 13.96 -3.55
CA SER A 60 -14.70 14.01 -2.75
C SER A 60 -14.40 15.44 -2.29
N LYS A 61 -13.90 15.59 -1.09
CA LYS A 61 -13.39 16.87 -0.56
C LYS A 61 -11.92 17.10 -0.90
N ILE A 62 -11.20 16.02 -1.22
CA ILE A 62 -9.75 16.03 -1.41
C ILE A 62 -9.36 15.87 -2.88
N PHE A 63 -9.96 14.92 -3.59
CA PHE A 63 -9.66 14.62 -5.00
C PHE A 63 -10.93 14.66 -5.86
N ARG A 64 -11.31 15.88 -6.26
CA ARG A 64 -12.55 16.16 -7.01
C ARG A 64 -12.41 15.93 -8.52
N GLY A 65 -11.17 15.83 -9.02
CA GLY A 65 -10.89 15.71 -10.46
C GLY A 65 -10.92 17.05 -11.21
N ASP A 66 -10.97 18.18 -10.51
CA ASP A 66 -11.02 19.54 -11.06
C ASP A 66 -9.94 20.46 -10.47
N ASP A 67 -8.88 19.89 -9.93
CA ASP A 67 -7.76 20.65 -9.34
C ASP A 67 -7.13 21.57 -10.41
N LYS A 68 -6.68 22.75 -9.98
CA LYS A 68 -6.12 23.79 -10.86
C LYS A 68 -4.79 23.38 -11.49
N THR A 69 -4.05 22.50 -10.84
CA THR A 69 -2.76 21.99 -11.32
C THR A 69 -2.91 21.01 -12.48
N LEU A 70 -4.11 20.50 -12.74
CA LEU A 70 -4.33 19.52 -13.80
C LEU A 70 -4.32 20.20 -15.18
N GLU A 71 -3.54 19.64 -16.08
CA GLU A 71 -3.63 20.01 -17.49
C GLU A 71 -5.04 19.73 -18.02
N PRO A 72 -5.63 20.63 -18.84
CA PRO A 72 -7.00 20.42 -19.35
C PRO A 72 -7.19 19.09 -20.09
N ALA A 73 -6.16 18.62 -20.80
CA ALA A 73 -6.17 17.34 -21.52
C ALA A 73 -5.97 16.11 -20.61
N LYS A 74 -5.49 16.32 -19.40
CA LYS A 74 -5.16 15.27 -18.41
C LYS A 74 -6.02 15.34 -17.16
N LYS A 75 -7.00 16.25 -17.11
CA LYS A 75 -8.01 16.27 -16.04
C LYS A 75 -8.61 14.88 -15.87
N ALA A 76 -9.20 14.65 -14.70
CA ALA A 76 -9.79 13.36 -14.40
C ALA A 76 -10.66 12.87 -15.56
N VAL A 77 -10.19 11.81 -16.22
CA VAL A 77 -10.92 11.15 -17.31
C VAL A 77 -12.03 10.27 -16.79
N ARG A 78 -12.11 10.10 -15.47
CA ARG A 78 -13.17 9.37 -14.77
C ARG A 78 -14.00 10.34 -13.97
N GLN A 79 -15.31 10.15 -14.01
CA GLN A 79 -16.24 10.85 -13.11
C GLN A 79 -16.45 10.10 -11.81
N GLU A 80 -16.13 8.79 -11.81
CA GLU A 80 -16.27 7.88 -10.70
C GLU A 80 -15.01 7.03 -10.56
N ARG A 81 -14.66 6.70 -9.32
CA ARG A 81 -13.63 5.72 -9.01
C ARG A 81 -14.26 4.46 -8.44
N LYS A 82 -13.80 3.31 -8.87
CA LYS A 82 -14.23 2.03 -8.34
C LYS A 82 -13.47 1.69 -7.06
N ILE A 83 -14.19 1.15 -6.10
CA ILE A 83 -13.67 0.59 -4.87
C ILE A 83 -13.99 -0.90 -4.87
N PHE A 84 -12.99 -1.72 -4.61
CA PHE A 84 -13.08 -3.15 -4.56
C PHE A 84 -12.73 -3.62 -3.15
N VAL A 85 -13.58 -4.43 -2.56
CA VAL A 85 -13.39 -4.90 -1.17
C VAL A 85 -13.46 -6.43 -1.15
N TYR A 86 -12.47 -7.06 -0.52
CA TYR A 86 -12.46 -8.48 -0.27
C TYR A 86 -12.40 -8.75 1.23
N VAL A 87 -13.43 -9.40 1.75
CA VAL A 87 -13.52 -9.84 3.13
C VAL A 87 -13.24 -11.34 3.16
N PRO A 88 -12.11 -11.80 3.75
CA PRO A 88 -11.74 -13.22 3.74
C PRO A 88 -12.74 -14.07 4.53
N ALA A 89 -12.79 -15.38 4.22
CA ALA A 89 -13.73 -16.31 4.87
C ALA A 89 -13.54 -16.40 6.39
N GLU A 90 -12.30 -16.22 6.87
CA GLU A 90 -11.94 -16.30 8.28
C GLU A 90 -12.23 -15.00 9.07
N TYR A 91 -12.73 -13.97 8.41
CA TYR A 91 -13.13 -12.76 9.13
C TYR A 91 -14.34 -13.03 10.02
N GLN A 92 -14.25 -12.62 11.26
CA GLN A 92 -15.35 -12.70 12.23
C GLN A 92 -16.04 -11.34 12.30
N ASP A 93 -17.33 -11.29 11.95
CA ASP A 93 -18.08 -10.05 11.94
C ASP A 93 -18.12 -9.38 13.32
N GLY A 94 -17.67 -8.15 13.40
CA GLY A 94 -17.50 -7.38 14.64
C GLY A 94 -16.07 -7.35 15.19
N ALA A 95 -15.16 -8.19 14.69
CA ALA A 95 -13.76 -8.06 15.01
C ALA A 95 -13.13 -6.85 14.28
N ALA A 96 -12.29 -6.08 14.98
CA ALA A 96 -11.54 -4.97 14.36
C ALA A 96 -10.48 -5.51 13.39
N ALA A 97 -10.83 -5.61 12.10
CA ALA A 97 -9.99 -6.21 11.08
C ALA A 97 -8.79 -5.33 10.72
N PRO A 98 -7.57 -5.89 10.61
CA PRO A 98 -6.52 -5.28 9.83
C PRO A 98 -6.94 -5.11 8.37
N PHE A 99 -6.28 -4.20 7.63
CA PHE A 99 -6.61 -4.03 6.22
C PHE A 99 -5.41 -3.62 5.38
N LEU A 100 -5.49 -3.94 4.09
CA LEU A 100 -4.54 -3.58 3.05
C LEU A 100 -5.21 -2.68 2.02
N ILE A 101 -4.70 -1.47 1.84
CA ILE A 101 -5.05 -0.60 0.71
C ILE A 101 -4.21 -1.00 -0.50
N ILE A 102 -4.84 -1.20 -1.66
CA ILE A 102 -4.19 -1.52 -2.93
C ILE A 102 -4.46 -0.37 -3.90
N HIS A 103 -3.42 0.31 -4.34
CA HIS A 103 -3.52 1.38 -5.32
C HIS A 103 -3.80 0.85 -6.73
N ASP A 104 -4.26 1.73 -7.64
CA ASP A 104 -4.60 1.43 -9.03
C ASP A 104 -5.65 0.31 -9.17
N GLY A 105 -6.65 0.30 -8.28
CA GLY A 105 -7.69 -0.74 -8.26
C GLY A 105 -8.24 -1.14 -9.64
N PRO A 106 -8.49 -2.44 -9.88
CA PRO A 106 -8.36 -3.55 -8.94
C PRO A 106 -6.91 -3.95 -8.63
N GLY A 107 -5.90 -3.51 -9.42
CA GLY A 107 -4.49 -3.80 -9.20
C GLY A 107 -4.22 -5.29 -8.98
N GLN A 108 -3.48 -5.62 -7.92
CA GLN A 108 -3.14 -7.00 -7.57
C GLN A 108 -4.20 -7.72 -6.72
N MET A 109 -5.44 -7.22 -6.68
CA MET A 109 -6.52 -7.77 -5.83
C MET A 109 -6.72 -9.27 -6.02
N ASN A 110 -6.65 -9.80 -7.25
CA ASN A 110 -6.85 -11.24 -7.48
C ASN A 110 -5.75 -12.09 -6.82
N LEU A 111 -4.50 -11.67 -6.88
CA LEU A 111 -3.40 -12.37 -6.20
C LEU A 111 -3.55 -12.29 -4.68
N VAL A 112 -3.93 -11.12 -4.16
CA VAL A 112 -4.17 -10.93 -2.71
C VAL A 112 -5.34 -11.79 -2.23
N ARG A 113 -6.41 -11.93 -3.02
CA ARG A 113 -7.54 -12.81 -2.68
C ARG A 113 -7.10 -14.25 -2.57
N HIS A 114 -6.36 -14.78 -3.57
CA HIS A 114 -5.83 -16.13 -3.51
C HIS A 114 -4.90 -16.35 -2.31
N ALA A 115 -4.02 -15.38 -2.03
CA ALA A 115 -3.17 -15.43 -0.83
C ALA A 115 -3.99 -15.52 0.45
N LEU A 116 -5.05 -14.72 0.58
CA LEU A 116 -5.95 -14.77 1.73
C LEU A 116 -6.65 -16.11 1.85
N ASP A 117 -7.25 -16.62 0.76
CA ASP A 117 -7.98 -17.89 0.75
C ASP A 117 -7.09 -19.09 1.12
N ASN A 118 -5.81 -19.04 0.75
CA ASN A 118 -4.89 -20.15 0.94
C ASN A 118 -4.09 -20.06 2.24
N LEU A 119 -3.57 -18.87 2.57
CA LEU A 119 -2.60 -18.71 3.66
C LEU A 119 -3.25 -18.46 5.02
N THR A 120 -4.48 -17.96 5.09
CA THR A 120 -5.17 -17.76 6.38
C THR A 120 -5.49 -19.10 7.07
N ILE A 121 -5.72 -20.14 6.27
CA ILE A 121 -5.99 -21.51 6.76
C ILE A 121 -4.75 -22.42 6.73
N SER A 122 -3.58 -21.88 6.35
CA SER A 122 -2.35 -22.66 6.24
C SER A 122 -1.99 -23.34 7.57
N LYS A 123 -1.62 -24.62 7.49
CA LYS A 123 -1.06 -25.39 8.61
C LYS A 123 0.44 -25.13 8.82
N ASP A 124 1.11 -24.60 7.80
CA ASP A 124 2.50 -24.17 7.90
C ASP A 124 2.55 -22.80 8.58
N SER A 125 3.03 -22.79 9.82
CA SER A 125 3.11 -21.56 10.62
C SER A 125 4.03 -20.51 10.00
N THR A 126 5.01 -20.91 9.19
CA THR A 126 5.95 -19.98 8.54
C THR A 126 5.30 -19.24 7.37
N ARG A 127 4.22 -19.78 6.82
CA ARG A 127 3.43 -19.20 5.73
C ARG A 127 2.03 -18.75 6.15
N LYS A 128 1.67 -18.95 7.41
CA LYS A 128 0.35 -18.58 7.89
C LYS A 128 0.19 -17.05 7.87
N LEU A 129 -0.88 -16.60 7.21
CA LEU A 129 -1.24 -15.19 7.12
C LEU A 129 -2.38 -14.88 8.08
N ARG A 130 -2.29 -13.77 8.81
CA ARG A 130 -3.45 -13.29 9.57
C ARG A 130 -4.53 -12.79 8.61
N PRO A 131 -5.81 -13.01 8.88
CA PRO A 131 -6.88 -12.45 8.06
C PRO A 131 -6.84 -10.92 8.09
N PHE A 132 -6.97 -10.30 6.92
CA PHE A 132 -7.14 -8.86 6.76
C PHE A 132 -8.14 -8.56 5.64
N ILE A 133 -8.76 -7.40 5.65
CA ILE A 133 -9.65 -6.95 4.57
C ILE A 133 -8.79 -6.26 3.49
N ALA A 134 -8.91 -6.71 2.24
CA ALA A 134 -8.25 -6.05 1.11
C ALA A 134 -9.19 -5.01 0.48
N ILE A 135 -8.70 -3.79 0.30
CA ILE A 135 -9.46 -2.66 -0.26
C ILE A 135 -8.64 -2.07 -1.41
N ALA A 136 -9.05 -2.31 -2.65
CA ALA A 136 -8.40 -1.70 -3.80
C ALA A 136 -9.15 -0.45 -4.24
N VAL A 137 -8.39 0.62 -4.51
CA VAL A 137 -8.92 1.95 -4.83
C VAL A 137 -8.43 2.36 -6.20
N GLN A 138 -9.36 2.63 -7.11
CA GLN A 138 -9.05 3.17 -8.42
C GLN A 138 -8.72 4.67 -8.31
N ASN A 139 -7.69 5.11 -9.03
CA ASN A 139 -7.36 6.54 -9.13
C ASN A 139 -8.34 7.31 -10.02
N GLY A 140 -8.22 8.64 -10.07
CA GLY A 140 -9.09 9.50 -10.90
C GLY A 140 -8.77 9.47 -12.40
N GLY A 141 -7.71 8.78 -12.81
CA GLY A 141 -7.40 8.53 -14.22
C GLY A 141 -6.22 9.31 -14.78
N SER A 142 -5.90 8.99 -16.04
CA SER A 142 -4.70 9.44 -16.75
C SER A 142 -3.40 8.98 -16.07
N ASP A 143 -2.25 9.51 -16.46
CA ASP A 143 -0.93 9.13 -15.90
C ASP A 143 0.09 10.27 -16.11
N GLY A 144 1.15 10.26 -15.29
CA GLY A 144 2.23 11.23 -15.32
C GLY A 144 1.89 12.58 -14.72
N LYS A 145 2.83 13.52 -14.82
CA LYS A 145 2.68 14.90 -14.34
C LYS A 145 1.39 15.54 -14.86
N ASN A 146 0.76 16.38 -14.06
CA ASN A 146 -0.47 17.12 -14.35
C ASN A 146 -1.70 16.24 -14.64
N SER A 147 -1.71 14.98 -14.21
CA SER A 147 -2.85 14.08 -14.25
C SER A 147 -3.47 13.91 -12.87
N GLU A 148 -4.73 13.47 -12.81
CA GLU A 148 -5.36 13.18 -11.50
C GLU A 148 -4.61 12.06 -10.78
N ARG A 149 -4.17 11.00 -11.50
CA ARG A 149 -3.36 9.95 -10.90
C ARG A 149 -2.00 10.47 -10.39
N GLY A 150 -1.34 11.37 -11.13
CA GLY A 150 -0.11 12.02 -10.71
C GLY A 150 -0.33 12.87 -9.46
N LEU A 151 -1.38 13.69 -9.45
CA LEU A 151 -1.77 14.49 -8.28
C LEU A 151 -2.05 13.62 -7.05
N GLU A 152 -2.76 12.50 -7.21
CA GLU A 152 -3.08 11.58 -6.12
C GLU A 152 -1.83 10.87 -5.58
N TYR A 153 -0.93 10.41 -6.44
CA TYR A 153 0.11 9.46 -6.08
C TYR A 153 1.52 10.03 -6.00
N ASP A 154 1.86 11.00 -6.86
CA ASP A 154 3.22 11.53 -6.94
C ASP A 154 3.40 12.80 -6.09
N THR A 155 2.31 13.35 -5.53
CA THR A 155 2.40 14.49 -4.60
C THR A 155 2.94 14.05 -3.24
N MET A 156 4.04 14.65 -2.82
CA MET A 156 4.71 14.39 -1.55
C MET A 156 3.98 15.09 -0.39
N SER A 157 2.85 14.53 0.04
CA SER A 157 2.00 15.09 1.09
C SER A 157 1.18 14.01 1.82
N ASP A 158 0.38 14.42 2.80
CA ASP A 158 -0.55 13.54 3.51
C ASP A 158 -1.93 13.41 2.85
N ARG A 159 -2.17 14.09 1.73
CA ARG A 159 -3.48 14.19 1.08
C ARG A 159 -4.09 12.83 0.79
N LEU A 160 -3.31 11.91 0.19
CA LEU A 160 -3.81 10.57 -0.14
C LEU A 160 -4.15 9.76 1.12
N ALA A 161 -3.33 9.84 2.15
CA ALA A 161 -3.61 9.16 3.42
C ALA A 161 -4.91 9.67 4.07
N ARG A 162 -5.15 10.99 4.04
CA ARG A 162 -6.41 11.60 4.49
C ARG A 162 -7.59 11.17 3.62
N PHE A 163 -7.45 11.19 2.30
CA PHE A 163 -8.50 10.72 1.39
C PHE A 163 -8.92 9.28 1.71
N ILE A 164 -7.95 8.38 1.85
CA ILE A 164 -8.24 6.99 2.22
C ILE A 164 -8.94 6.92 3.58
N ASN A 165 -8.38 7.58 4.60
CA ASN A 165 -8.91 7.50 5.97
C ASN A 165 -10.29 8.16 6.12
N ASP A 166 -10.48 9.32 5.54
CA ASP A 166 -11.63 10.20 5.82
C ASP A 166 -12.79 10.01 4.82
N GLU A 167 -12.52 9.45 3.63
CA GLU A 167 -13.52 9.28 2.59
C GLU A 167 -13.71 7.81 2.18
N VAL A 168 -12.63 7.08 1.85
CA VAL A 168 -12.74 5.70 1.35
C VAL A 168 -13.16 4.73 2.45
N LEU A 169 -12.50 4.74 3.60
CA LEU A 169 -12.84 3.81 4.70
C LEU A 169 -14.27 4.01 5.21
N PRO A 170 -14.77 5.25 5.43
CA PRO A 170 -16.18 5.46 5.75
C PRO A 170 -17.14 4.95 4.66
N ALA A 171 -16.81 5.14 3.37
CA ALA A 171 -17.63 4.62 2.27
C ALA A 171 -17.72 3.09 2.29
N VAL A 172 -16.60 2.39 2.57
CA VAL A 172 -16.58 0.93 2.75
C VAL A 172 -17.50 0.51 3.90
N LEU A 173 -17.38 1.17 5.06
CA LEU A 173 -18.13 0.82 6.28
C LEU A 173 -19.63 1.15 6.18
N THR A 174 -20.03 2.05 5.28
CA THR A 174 -21.44 2.44 5.09
C THR A 174 -22.08 1.84 3.84
N ASN A 175 -21.31 1.13 3.00
CA ASN A 175 -21.85 0.48 1.80
C ASN A 175 -22.94 -0.53 2.15
N ALA A 176 -24.08 -0.47 1.45
CA ALA A 176 -25.26 -1.25 1.78
C ALA A 176 -25.04 -2.77 1.65
N ASP A 177 -24.36 -3.20 0.56
CA ASP A 177 -24.14 -4.63 0.31
C ASP A 177 -23.15 -5.23 1.32
N ILE A 178 -22.12 -4.47 1.68
CA ILE A 178 -21.16 -4.87 2.71
C ILE A 178 -21.85 -4.97 4.06
N LYS A 179 -22.67 -3.98 4.44
CA LYS A 179 -23.42 -4.00 5.69
C LYS A 179 -24.47 -5.11 5.73
N ALA A 180 -25.10 -5.45 4.61
CA ALA A 180 -26.02 -6.57 4.54
C ALA A 180 -25.30 -7.92 4.80
N ALA A 181 -24.06 -8.06 4.31
CA ALA A 181 -23.26 -9.27 4.48
C ALA A 181 -22.52 -9.33 5.83
N PHE A 182 -22.09 -8.17 6.34
CA PHE A 182 -21.31 -8.01 7.58
C PHE A 182 -21.84 -6.79 8.36
N PRO A 183 -22.94 -6.94 9.10
CA PRO A 183 -23.61 -5.83 9.80
C PRO A 183 -22.74 -5.10 10.83
N LYS A 184 -21.72 -5.79 11.36
CA LYS A 184 -20.79 -5.28 12.38
C LYS A 184 -19.37 -5.09 11.85
N LEU A 185 -19.18 -5.03 10.51
CA LEU A 185 -17.84 -4.84 9.94
C LEU A 185 -17.12 -3.69 10.64
N ALA A 186 -15.93 -3.97 11.13
CA ALA A 186 -15.08 -2.98 11.79
C ALA A 186 -13.64 -3.06 11.25
N LEU A 187 -13.03 -1.90 11.00
CA LEU A 187 -11.64 -1.78 10.60
C LEU A 187 -10.80 -1.27 11.78
N THR A 188 -9.61 -1.82 11.96
CA THR A 188 -8.74 -1.44 13.06
C THR A 188 -8.32 0.03 13.00
N GLN A 189 -8.21 0.66 14.17
CA GLN A 189 -7.63 2.00 14.33
C GLN A 189 -6.11 1.93 14.65
N ASN A 190 -5.59 0.74 14.93
CA ASN A 190 -4.16 0.56 15.17
C ASN A 190 -3.38 0.70 13.86
N PRO A 191 -2.42 1.64 13.73
CA PRO A 191 -1.65 1.84 12.50
C PRO A 191 -0.80 0.63 12.09
N TRP A 192 -0.42 -0.24 13.02
CA TRP A 192 0.23 -1.52 12.71
C TRP A 192 -0.70 -2.55 12.05
N GLY A 193 -2.00 -2.38 12.17
CA GLY A 193 -3.00 -3.16 11.44
C GLY A 193 -3.38 -2.57 10.07
N ARG A 194 -2.65 -1.56 9.57
CA ARG A 194 -2.97 -0.85 8.34
C ARG A 194 -1.78 -0.85 7.39
N ALA A 195 -1.95 -1.53 6.26
CA ALA A 195 -0.94 -1.63 5.20
C ALA A 195 -1.38 -0.93 3.93
N VAL A 196 -0.40 -0.50 3.15
CA VAL A 196 -0.61 0.11 1.82
C VAL A 196 0.30 -0.57 0.81
N MET A 197 -0.23 -0.86 -0.38
CA MET A 197 0.49 -1.51 -1.48
C MET A 197 0.24 -0.80 -2.80
N GLY A 198 1.29 -0.69 -3.60
CA GLY A 198 1.17 -0.23 -4.99
C GLY A 198 2.38 -0.55 -5.84
N CYS A 199 2.25 -0.23 -7.12
CA CYS A 199 3.33 -0.29 -8.10
C CYS A 199 3.49 1.06 -8.79
N SER A 200 4.70 1.37 -9.27
CA SER A 200 4.97 2.64 -9.95
C SER A 200 4.69 3.85 -9.04
N SER A 201 3.96 4.85 -9.51
CA SER A 201 3.46 5.95 -8.67
C SER A 201 2.68 5.44 -7.46
N GLY A 202 1.87 4.38 -7.61
CA GLY A 202 1.19 3.74 -6.48
C GLY A 202 2.15 3.17 -5.43
N GLY A 203 3.35 2.73 -5.82
CA GLY A 203 4.41 2.28 -4.91
C GLY A 203 5.03 3.43 -4.13
N ALA A 204 5.33 4.55 -4.79
CA ALA A 204 5.79 5.78 -4.12
C ALA A 204 4.71 6.35 -3.20
N ALA A 205 3.46 6.37 -3.64
CA ALA A 205 2.30 6.78 -2.84
C ALA A 205 2.14 5.93 -1.57
N ALA A 206 2.38 4.61 -1.65
CA ALA A 206 2.33 3.75 -0.47
C ALA A 206 3.35 4.17 0.60
N LEU A 207 4.58 4.52 0.18
CA LEU A 207 5.57 5.07 1.12
C LEU A 207 5.15 6.44 1.62
N SER A 208 4.69 7.34 0.74
CA SER A 208 4.28 8.71 1.11
C SER A 208 3.14 8.72 2.11
N MET A 209 2.12 7.88 1.94
CA MET A 209 1.04 7.74 2.93
C MET A 209 1.57 7.40 4.32
N ALA A 210 2.43 6.40 4.43
CA ALA A 210 2.99 5.99 5.72
C ALA A 210 4.03 7.00 6.25
N TRP A 211 4.77 7.64 5.36
CA TRP A 211 5.79 8.63 5.72
C TRP A 211 5.18 9.89 6.35
N PHE A 212 4.13 10.43 5.73
CA PHE A 212 3.48 11.64 6.22
C PHE A 212 2.44 11.37 7.30
N ARG A 213 1.87 10.15 7.35
CA ARG A 213 0.87 9.75 8.35
C ARG A 213 1.19 8.40 8.99
N PRO A 214 2.33 8.28 9.73
CA PRO A 214 2.69 7.06 10.44
C PRO A 214 1.74 6.76 11.62
N ASP A 215 0.91 7.70 12.00
CA ASP A 215 -0.21 7.54 12.91
C ASP A 215 -1.40 6.78 12.29
N LEU A 216 -1.47 6.73 10.94
CA LEU A 216 -2.51 6.02 10.20
C LEU A 216 -2.01 4.71 9.59
N PHE A 217 -0.81 4.70 8.97
CA PHE A 217 -0.28 3.56 8.22
C PHE A 217 1.18 3.31 8.60
N ARG A 218 1.54 2.02 8.81
CA ARG A 218 2.91 1.65 9.19
C ARG A 218 3.52 0.52 8.36
N ARG A 219 2.75 -0.09 7.46
CA ARG A 219 3.20 -1.22 6.62
C ARG A 219 3.11 -0.83 5.16
N VAL A 220 4.23 -0.91 4.45
CA VAL A 220 4.39 -0.41 3.06
C VAL A 220 4.88 -1.53 2.15
N ILE A 221 4.20 -1.70 1.02
CA ILE A 221 4.62 -2.61 -0.06
C ILE A 221 4.73 -1.79 -1.35
N ALA A 222 5.95 -1.51 -1.79
CA ALA A 222 6.24 -0.69 -2.96
C ALA A 222 6.98 -1.52 -4.03
N TYR A 223 6.26 -1.92 -5.08
CA TYR A 223 6.84 -2.54 -6.26
C TYR A 223 7.20 -1.49 -7.30
N SER A 224 8.40 -1.54 -7.89
CA SER A 224 8.88 -0.61 -8.92
C SER A 224 8.50 0.86 -8.61
N GLY A 225 8.68 1.27 -7.34
CA GLY A 225 8.18 2.55 -6.86
C GLY A 225 8.77 3.74 -7.62
N THR A 226 7.93 4.72 -7.94
CA THR A 226 8.32 5.97 -8.61
C THR A 226 9.04 6.89 -7.62
N PHE A 227 10.23 6.46 -7.15
CA PHE A 227 11.09 7.27 -6.27
C PHE A 227 11.93 8.28 -7.04
N VAL A 228 11.37 8.80 -8.14
CA VAL A 228 11.96 9.75 -9.10
C VAL A 228 11.21 11.08 -9.06
N ASP A 229 11.68 12.06 -9.83
CA ASP A 229 11.00 13.34 -10.01
C ASP A 229 9.78 13.19 -10.92
N GLN A 230 8.62 12.90 -10.31
CA GLN A 230 7.35 12.75 -11.02
C GLN A 230 6.26 13.67 -10.48
N GLN A 231 6.52 14.40 -9.38
CA GLN A 231 5.59 15.38 -8.84
C GLN A 231 5.39 16.55 -9.80
N ASP A 232 4.18 17.11 -9.85
CA ASP A 232 3.89 18.31 -10.62
C ASP A 232 4.70 19.50 -10.13
N ASP A 233 5.21 20.31 -11.08
CA ASP A 233 5.95 21.53 -10.76
C ASP A 233 5.04 22.57 -10.07
N ASP A 234 3.75 22.59 -10.41
CA ASP A 234 2.71 23.40 -9.79
C ASP A 234 2.01 22.66 -8.63
N ALA A 235 2.70 21.73 -8.00
CA ALA A 235 2.16 20.95 -6.88
C ALA A 235 1.59 21.85 -5.77
N PRO A 236 0.56 21.35 -5.03
CA PRO A 236 -0.03 22.10 -3.93
C PRO A 236 1.00 22.60 -2.93
N GLU A 237 0.70 23.71 -2.26
CA GLU A 237 1.63 24.41 -1.35
C GLU A 237 2.17 23.52 -0.22
N GLU A 238 1.43 22.47 0.16
CA GLU A 238 1.87 21.46 1.12
C GLU A 238 2.99 20.54 0.59
N ALA A 239 3.19 20.46 -0.72
CA ALA A 239 4.20 19.62 -1.36
C ALA A 239 5.47 20.42 -1.69
N LYS A 240 6.29 20.70 -0.68
CA LYS A 240 7.52 21.49 -0.79
C LYS A 240 8.75 20.67 -1.22
N PHE A 241 8.58 19.75 -2.16
CA PHE A 241 9.61 18.81 -2.58
C PHE A 241 9.86 18.98 -4.09
N PRO A 242 10.82 19.83 -4.52
CA PRO A 242 10.98 20.23 -5.91
C PRO A 242 11.34 19.06 -6.85
N LEU A 243 11.91 17.98 -6.31
CA LEU A 243 12.23 16.77 -7.09
C LEU A 243 11.33 15.57 -6.67
N GLY A 244 10.12 15.85 -6.15
CA GLY A 244 9.17 14.82 -5.80
C GLY A 244 9.76 13.72 -4.91
N ALA A 245 9.47 12.46 -5.22
CA ALA A 245 9.93 11.32 -4.42
C ALA A 245 11.45 11.03 -4.54
N TRP A 246 12.17 11.66 -5.45
CA TRP A 246 13.64 11.65 -5.47
C TRP A 246 14.23 12.20 -4.17
N GLU A 247 13.51 13.05 -3.48
CA GLU A 247 13.93 13.67 -2.21
C GLU A 247 14.02 12.68 -1.05
N TYR A 248 13.43 11.50 -1.16
CA TYR A 248 13.59 10.46 -0.14
C TYR A 248 15.05 10.04 0.06
N HIS A 249 15.82 9.91 -1.02
CA HIS A 249 17.15 9.32 -1.02
C HIS A 249 18.27 10.26 -1.49
N SER A 250 17.93 11.39 -2.13
CA SER A 250 18.89 12.34 -2.71
C SER A 250 18.45 13.76 -2.38
N SER A 251 19.21 14.76 -2.79
CA SER A 251 18.97 16.19 -2.52
C SER A 251 18.60 16.48 -1.05
N MET A 252 17.32 16.47 -0.68
CA MET A 252 16.91 16.70 0.71
C MET A 252 17.23 15.52 1.62
N LYS A 253 17.38 14.30 1.10
CA LYS A 253 17.69 13.08 1.86
C LYS A 253 16.74 12.85 3.03
N LEU A 254 15.44 12.83 2.75
CA LEU A 254 14.41 12.79 3.77
C LEU A 254 14.56 11.59 4.70
N ILE A 255 14.91 10.40 4.16
CA ILE A 255 15.10 9.19 4.99
C ILE A 255 16.27 9.37 5.95
N GLU A 256 17.41 9.91 5.46
CA GLU A 256 18.62 10.07 6.27
C GLU A 256 18.43 11.13 7.36
N LYS A 257 17.88 12.31 7.00
CA LYS A 257 17.86 13.51 7.86
C LYS A 257 16.72 13.58 8.86
N ASN A 258 15.61 12.87 8.62
CA ASN A 258 14.50 12.86 9.57
C ASN A 258 14.68 11.76 10.63
N GLU A 259 13.97 11.89 11.74
CA GLU A 259 13.86 10.81 12.73
C GLU A 259 13.25 9.56 12.10
N MET A 260 13.68 8.39 12.58
CA MET A 260 13.16 7.11 12.11
C MET A 260 11.69 7.00 12.47
N LYS A 261 10.86 6.76 11.46
CA LYS A 261 9.43 6.54 11.66
C LYS A 261 9.15 5.06 11.95
N PRO A 262 8.12 4.72 12.72
CA PRO A 262 7.80 3.34 13.03
C PRO A 262 7.15 2.64 11.83
N LEU A 263 7.94 2.33 10.81
CA LEU A 263 7.49 1.73 9.55
C LEU A 263 8.15 0.38 9.29
N ARG A 264 7.39 -0.54 8.67
CA ARG A 264 7.91 -1.74 8.04
C ARG A 264 7.72 -1.61 6.53
N ILE A 265 8.79 -1.76 5.74
CA ILE A 265 8.80 -1.34 4.35
C ILE A 265 9.36 -2.45 3.46
N PHE A 266 8.56 -2.89 2.50
CA PHE A 266 9.03 -3.69 1.37
C PHE A 266 9.24 -2.78 0.16
N THR A 267 10.41 -2.88 -0.49
CA THR A 267 10.67 -2.23 -1.77
C THR A 267 11.19 -3.23 -2.79
N HIS A 268 10.87 -2.99 -4.04
CA HIS A 268 11.33 -3.77 -5.18
C HIS A 268 11.70 -2.85 -6.33
N VAL A 269 12.73 -3.22 -7.10
CA VAL A 269 13.03 -2.65 -8.41
C VAL A 269 13.50 -3.72 -9.39
N SER A 270 13.14 -3.58 -10.65
CA SER A 270 13.54 -4.46 -11.74
C SER A 270 14.82 -3.99 -12.42
N GLU A 271 15.66 -4.93 -12.89
CA GLU A 271 16.90 -4.62 -13.63
C GLU A 271 16.67 -3.73 -14.85
N ASN A 272 15.57 -3.97 -15.59
CA ASN A 272 15.17 -3.21 -16.77
C ASN A 272 13.96 -2.32 -16.47
N ASP A 273 13.93 -1.72 -15.29
CA ASP A 273 12.87 -0.78 -14.91
C ASP A 273 12.94 0.51 -15.78
N LEU A 274 11.94 1.37 -15.66
CA LEU A 274 11.83 2.55 -16.50
C LEU A 274 13.11 3.37 -16.46
N ARG A 275 13.54 3.82 -17.66
CA ARG A 275 14.68 4.73 -17.84
C ARG A 275 15.96 4.27 -17.11
N SER A 276 16.17 2.95 -17.01
CA SER A 276 17.30 2.33 -16.28
C SER A 276 18.69 2.76 -16.76
N ARG A 277 18.79 3.35 -17.96
CA ARG A 277 20.06 3.86 -18.55
C ARG A 277 20.21 5.37 -18.46
N ASP A 278 19.21 6.06 -17.91
CA ASP A 278 19.25 7.52 -17.78
C ASP A 278 20.30 7.93 -16.74
N ARG A 279 20.94 9.06 -17.00
CA ARG A 279 21.87 9.67 -16.07
C ARG A 279 21.14 10.27 -14.87
N GLU A 280 21.85 10.47 -13.78
CA GLU A 280 21.32 11.02 -12.54
C GLU A 280 20.64 12.39 -12.72
N GLU A 281 21.20 13.24 -13.57
CA GLU A 281 20.73 14.60 -13.82
C GLU A 281 19.33 14.66 -14.42
N THR A 282 18.80 13.54 -14.92
CA THR A 282 17.41 13.47 -15.37
C THR A 282 16.43 13.29 -14.20
N TYR A 283 16.91 12.84 -13.04
CA TYR A 283 16.12 12.47 -11.86
C TYR A 283 15.05 11.38 -12.13
N HIS A 284 15.17 10.66 -13.27
CA HIS A 284 14.16 9.73 -13.77
C HIS A 284 14.68 8.30 -14.02
N ASN A 285 15.74 7.88 -13.35
CA ASN A 285 16.22 6.51 -13.43
C ASN A 285 15.61 5.70 -12.27
N TRP A 286 14.62 4.84 -12.56
CA TRP A 286 13.93 4.05 -11.55
C TRP A 286 14.82 3.05 -10.84
N VAL A 287 15.78 2.44 -11.54
CA VAL A 287 16.72 1.48 -10.92
C VAL A 287 17.58 2.19 -9.89
N MET A 288 18.21 3.28 -10.28
CA MET A 288 19.04 4.10 -9.39
C MET A 288 18.24 4.60 -8.18
N ALA A 289 17.02 5.10 -8.42
CA ALA A 289 16.15 5.63 -7.37
C ALA A 289 15.72 4.52 -6.39
N GLY A 290 15.34 3.34 -6.90
CA GLY A 290 14.97 2.19 -6.09
C GLY A 290 16.12 1.67 -5.23
N GLU A 291 17.32 1.51 -5.81
CA GLU A 291 18.53 1.09 -5.09
C GLU A 291 18.94 2.09 -4.01
N ARG A 292 18.90 3.40 -4.32
CA ARG A 292 19.23 4.47 -3.35
C ARG A 292 18.22 4.55 -2.21
N THR A 293 16.93 4.41 -2.52
CA THR A 293 15.88 4.35 -1.48
C THR A 293 16.13 3.17 -0.54
N ALA A 294 16.40 1.98 -1.10
CA ALA A 294 16.70 0.78 -0.31
C ALA A 294 17.95 0.96 0.55
N ALA A 295 19.02 1.53 -0.02
CA ALA A 295 20.25 1.82 0.71
C ALA A 295 20.03 2.81 1.86
N ALA A 296 19.25 3.87 1.64
CA ALA A 296 18.92 4.86 2.66
C ALA A 296 18.09 4.26 3.81
N LEU A 297 17.06 3.44 3.48
CA LEU A 297 16.25 2.74 4.47
C LEU A 297 17.09 1.78 5.32
N LYS A 298 17.97 0.99 4.67
CA LYS A 298 18.89 0.09 5.36
C LYS A 298 19.86 0.85 6.27
N ALA A 299 20.50 1.91 5.77
CA ALA A 299 21.44 2.72 6.54
C ALA A 299 20.78 3.38 7.75
N LYS A 300 19.50 3.77 7.63
CA LYS A 300 18.72 4.34 8.74
C LYS A 300 18.27 3.31 9.76
N GLY A 301 18.33 2.00 9.45
CA GLY A 301 17.94 0.91 10.35
C GLY A 301 16.45 0.56 10.33
N TYR A 302 15.74 0.86 9.25
CA TYR A 302 14.33 0.46 9.11
C TYR A 302 14.18 -1.06 9.03
N HIS A 303 13.06 -1.60 9.51
CA HIS A 303 12.59 -2.94 9.15
C HIS A 303 12.25 -2.93 7.67
N HIS A 304 13.21 -3.39 6.86
CA HIS A 304 13.19 -3.22 5.43
C HIS A 304 13.59 -4.52 4.71
N ARG A 305 12.75 -4.90 3.75
CA ARG A 305 13.05 -5.94 2.77
C ARG A 305 13.15 -5.30 1.40
N TYR A 306 14.27 -5.52 0.72
CA TYR A 306 14.49 -5.07 -0.64
C TYR A 306 14.70 -6.26 -1.57
N VAL A 307 13.99 -6.25 -2.71
CA VAL A 307 14.13 -7.28 -3.75
C VAL A 307 14.54 -6.64 -5.06
N PHE A 308 15.69 -7.04 -5.59
CA PHE A 308 16.14 -6.72 -6.94
C PHE A 308 15.83 -7.88 -7.87
N THR A 309 15.22 -7.62 -9.04
CA THR A 309 14.80 -8.67 -9.96
C THR A 309 15.49 -8.57 -11.30
N ARG A 310 16.14 -9.66 -11.73
CA ARG A 310 16.89 -9.75 -12.98
C ARG A 310 16.00 -10.16 -14.15
N GLY A 311 16.25 -9.61 -15.33
CA GLY A 311 15.53 -9.95 -16.57
C GLY A 311 14.06 -9.54 -16.58
N THR A 312 13.65 -8.62 -15.69
CA THR A 312 12.30 -8.07 -15.62
C THR A 312 12.29 -6.56 -15.85
N GLY A 313 11.14 -6.03 -16.23
CA GLY A 313 10.87 -4.63 -16.43
C GLY A 313 9.92 -4.05 -15.38
N HIS A 314 9.40 -2.87 -15.70
CA HIS A 314 8.53 -2.12 -14.80
C HIS A 314 7.24 -2.85 -14.46
N CYS A 315 6.93 -3.00 -13.18
CA CYS A 315 5.71 -3.65 -12.70
C CYS A 315 5.45 -5.04 -13.31
N ASP A 316 6.50 -5.83 -13.52
CA ASP A 316 6.41 -7.13 -14.19
C ASP A 316 5.55 -8.12 -13.39
N GLY A 317 4.51 -8.66 -14.02
CA GLY A 317 3.56 -9.60 -13.41
C GLY A 317 4.22 -10.86 -12.83
N ARG A 318 5.33 -11.32 -13.41
CA ARG A 318 6.07 -12.50 -12.94
C ARG A 318 6.66 -12.26 -11.54
N VAL A 319 7.07 -11.04 -11.26
CA VAL A 319 7.61 -10.65 -9.95
C VAL A 319 6.52 -10.74 -8.89
N PHE A 320 5.34 -10.17 -9.15
CA PHE A 320 4.21 -10.30 -8.22
C PHE A 320 3.83 -11.76 -7.98
N GLN A 321 3.74 -12.56 -9.07
CA GLN A 321 3.37 -13.97 -8.98
C GLN A 321 4.36 -14.80 -8.15
N GLN A 322 5.63 -14.41 -8.09
CA GLN A 322 6.62 -15.12 -7.30
C GLN A 322 6.74 -14.61 -5.87
N THR A 323 6.58 -13.30 -5.64
CA THR A 323 7.02 -12.69 -4.39
C THR A 323 5.89 -12.24 -3.47
N LEU A 324 4.66 -12.03 -4.02
CA LEU A 324 3.61 -11.34 -3.26
C LEU A 324 3.14 -12.15 -2.04
N ALA A 325 3.02 -13.49 -2.15
CA ALA A 325 2.59 -14.32 -1.02
C ALA A 325 3.55 -14.20 0.17
N ASP A 326 4.86 -14.36 -0.08
CA ASP A 326 5.87 -14.22 0.95
C ASP A 326 6.00 -12.77 1.46
N THR A 327 5.82 -11.79 0.59
CA THR A 327 5.77 -10.37 0.97
C THR A 327 4.61 -10.09 1.92
N LEU A 328 3.42 -10.63 1.64
CA LEU A 328 2.26 -10.49 2.52
C LEU A 328 2.50 -11.14 3.87
N VAL A 329 3.06 -12.36 3.91
CA VAL A 329 3.41 -13.02 5.17
C VAL A 329 4.40 -12.17 5.96
N TRP A 330 5.47 -11.68 5.32
CA TRP A 330 6.49 -10.87 5.98
C TRP A 330 5.96 -9.53 6.48
N ILE A 331 5.16 -8.82 5.68
CA ILE A 331 4.65 -7.48 6.06
C ILE A 331 3.72 -7.55 7.28
N TRP A 332 2.98 -8.66 7.43
CA TRP A 332 2.02 -8.86 8.53
C TRP A 332 2.59 -9.55 9.76
N ARG A 333 3.88 -9.84 9.80
CA ARG A 333 4.52 -10.35 11.02
C ARG A 333 4.38 -9.35 12.16
N ASP A 334 4.18 -9.88 13.34
CA ASP A 334 4.15 -9.14 14.61
C ASP A 334 5.56 -8.94 15.14
#